data_2d15d6dacac554fad75e3af56978a762
#
_entry.id   2d15d6dacac554fad75e3af56978a762
#
_cell.length_a   1.000
_cell.length_b   1.000
_cell.length_c   1.000
_cell.angle_alpha   90.00
_cell.angle_beta   90.00
_cell.angle_gamma   90.00
#
_symmetry.space_group_name_H-M   'P 1'
#
loop_
_entity.id
_entity.type
_entity.pdbx_description
1 polymer ?
#
loop_
_entity_poly.entity_id
_entity_poly.type
_entity_poly.pdbx_seq_one_letter_code
_entity_poly.pdbx_strand_id
1 'polypeptide(L)'
;TEVEWLRFSEDPIPNLRKLYKEYSSGYFKVPSVGAGTANTEFEVLTGMSMRFFGPGEYPYKTYVKTHVLESAATALTSLGYGAEALHNNGGNFYSRAKVFNDMGFDHYTSKEFMNILKTTPKGWATDDILVPNIMESMDTTAGQDFVFTVSVQGHGDYPTEPTLENPEIKVTGVEDEGKRNAWEYYVNEVHEMDKFVAQLIEAVEARNEPSVVVFYGDHLPTLGLEAKDLKSKYLYNTNYVIWD
;
A
#
# COMPACT_ATOMS: atom_id res chain seq x y z
N THR A 1 -8.69 16.03 -5.47
CA THR A 1 -7.87 15.13 -6.29
C THR A 1 -6.68 15.85 -6.91
N GLU A 2 -5.57 15.13 -7.09
CA GLU A 2 -4.41 15.61 -7.86
C GLU A 2 -4.70 15.65 -9.37
N VAL A 3 -5.63 14.83 -9.86
CA VAL A 3 -6.06 14.80 -11.26
C VAL A 3 -7.04 15.95 -11.51
N GLU A 4 -6.67 16.90 -12.38
CA GLU A 4 -7.39 18.16 -12.54
C GLU A 4 -8.81 18.02 -13.12
N TRP A 5 -9.03 17.05 -13.99
CA TRP A 5 -10.31 16.82 -14.67
C TRP A 5 -11.23 15.83 -13.94
N LEU A 6 -10.71 15.03 -13.01
CA LEU A 6 -11.46 13.97 -12.33
C LEU A 6 -12.33 14.54 -11.20
N ARG A 7 -13.58 14.12 -11.13
CA ARG A 7 -14.56 14.52 -10.11
C ARG A 7 -15.25 13.30 -9.54
N PHE A 8 -15.63 13.41 -8.27
CA PHE A 8 -16.29 12.36 -7.50
C PHE A 8 -17.62 12.86 -6.95
N SER A 9 -18.61 11.97 -6.79
CA SER A 9 -19.89 12.29 -6.14
C SER A 9 -19.70 12.65 -4.66
N GLU A 10 -18.76 11.98 -4.00
CA GLU A 10 -18.41 12.16 -2.58
C GLU A 10 -16.89 12.07 -2.41
N ASP A 11 -16.38 12.39 -1.20
CA ASP A 11 -14.96 12.22 -0.89
C ASP A 11 -14.60 10.72 -0.81
N PRO A 12 -13.76 10.19 -1.71
CA PRO A 12 -13.44 8.77 -1.69
C PRO A 12 -12.48 8.34 -0.55
N ILE A 13 -11.81 9.28 0.11
CA ILE A 13 -10.83 9.00 1.15
C ILE A 13 -11.00 9.91 2.38
N PRO A 14 -12.20 9.95 3.00
CA PRO A 14 -12.46 10.87 4.10
C PRO A 14 -11.58 10.64 5.33
N ASN A 15 -11.24 9.38 5.65
CA ASN A 15 -10.41 9.02 6.80
C ASN A 15 -8.95 9.42 6.60
N LEU A 16 -8.33 9.04 5.49
CA LEU A 16 -6.97 9.48 5.14
C LEU A 16 -6.90 11.01 5.03
N ARG A 17 -7.93 11.67 4.50
CA ARG A 17 -7.97 13.13 4.40
C ARG A 17 -8.03 13.79 5.76
N LYS A 18 -8.71 13.19 6.73
CA LYS A 18 -8.70 13.64 8.13
C LYS A 18 -7.30 13.52 8.70
N LEU A 19 -6.69 12.35 8.61
CA LEU A 19 -5.33 12.10 9.08
C LEU A 19 -4.33 13.06 8.42
N TYR A 20 -4.44 13.27 7.11
CA TYR A 20 -3.57 14.17 6.35
C TYR A 20 -3.63 15.63 6.83
N LYS A 21 -4.75 16.08 7.40
CA LYS A 21 -4.93 17.43 7.95
C LYS A 21 -4.47 17.56 9.40
N GLU A 22 -4.59 16.49 10.17
CA GLU A 22 -4.37 16.49 11.61
C GLU A 22 -2.95 16.08 12.01
N TYR A 23 -2.27 15.31 11.17
CA TYR A 23 -0.97 14.71 11.46
C TYR A 23 0.11 15.11 10.45
N SER A 24 1.36 14.72 10.74
CA SER A 24 2.48 14.92 9.81
C SER A 24 2.23 14.25 8.48
N SER A 25 2.21 15.02 7.41
CA SER A 25 1.85 14.52 6.08
C SER A 25 2.51 15.32 4.96
N GLY A 26 2.54 14.76 3.76
CA GLY A 26 3.10 15.44 2.61
C GLY A 26 3.17 14.56 1.36
N TYR A 27 3.90 15.06 0.37
CA TYR A 27 4.24 14.28 -0.81
C TYR A 27 5.34 13.27 -0.50
N PHE A 28 5.18 12.08 -1.06
CA PHE A 28 6.15 10.99 -0.99
C PHE A 28 6.67 10.70 -2.40
N LYS A 29 7.97 10.88 -2.59
CA LYS A 29 8.60 10.58 -3.87
C LYS A 29 8.84 9.08 -3.99
N VAL A 30 8.35 8.50 -5.07
CA VAL A 30 8.43 7.06 -5.34
C VAL A 30 9.20 6.77 -6.63
N PRO A 31 9.85 5.60 -6.74
CA PRO A 31 10.65 5.25 -7.91
C PRO A 31 9.84 4.69 -9.07
N SER A 32 8.55 4.41 -8.87
CA SER A 32 7.70 3.67 -9.81
C SER A 32 6.40 4.39 -10.13
N VAL A 33 5.83 4.10 -11.30
CA VAL A 33 4.53 4.62 -11.77
C VAL A 33 3.75 3.48 -12.41
N GLY A 34 2.48 3.32 -12.05
CA GLY A 34 1.57 2.33 -12.61
C GLY A 34 1.80 0.89 -12.15
N ALA A 35 3.01 0.55 -11.77
CA ALA A 35 3.39 -0.75 -11.23
C ALA A 35 4.78 -0.64 -10.57
N GLY A 36 5.19 -1.68 -9.83
CA GLY A 36 6.52 -1.74 -9.25
C GLY A 36 6.58 -1.47 -7.75
N THR A 37 5.55 -1.88 -7.01
CA THR A 37 5.45 -1.83 -5.54
C THR A 37 6.76 -2.26 -4.87
N ALA A 38 7.37 -3.36 -5.33
CA ALA A 38 8.63 -3.87 -4.79
C ALA A 38 9.81 -2.89 -4.86
N ASN A 39 9.81 -1.94 -5.81
CA ASN A 39 10.86 -0.92 -5.89
C ASN A 39 10.68 0.15 -4.82
N THR A 40 9.43 0.53 -4.53
CA THR A 40 9.14 1.45 -3.42
C THR A 40 9.36 0.78 -2.07
N GLU A 41 8.95 -0.49 -1.91
CA GLU A 41 9.28 -1.29 -0.72
C GLU A 41 10.79 -1.33 -0.46
N PHE A 42 11.57 -1.58 -1.52
CA PHE A 42 13.04 -1.61 -1.44
C PHE A 42 13.62 -0.29 -0.94
N GLU A 43 13.22 0.85 -1.52
CA GLU A 43 13.70 2.17 -1.08
C GLU A 43 13.29 2.46 0.37
N VAL A 44 12.05 2.15 0.75
CA VAL A 44 11.54 2.39 2.12
C VAL A 44 12.28 1.53 3.15
N LEU A 45 12.45 0.25 2.87
CA LEU A 45 13.02 -0.68 3.84
C LEU A 45 14.54 -0.56 3.97
N THR A 46 15.25 -0.25 2.88
CA THR A 46 16.72 -0.24 2.87
C THR A 46 17.33 1.17 2.89
N GLY A 47 16.56 2.22 2.56
CA GLY A 47 17.08 3.56 2.33
C GLY A 47 17.94 3.70 1.06
N MET A 48 18.08 2.63 0.26
CA MET A 48 18.84 2.64 -0.99
C MET A 48 17.97 3.13 -2.14
N SER A 49 18.51 3.98 -3.01
CA SER A 49 17.74 4.52 -4.13
C SER A 49 17.80 3.64 -5.37
N MET A 50 16.65 3.48 -6.02
CA MET A 50 16.52 2.80 -7.33
C MET A 50 17.37 3.43 -8.45
N ARG A 51 17.85 4.67 -8.28
CA ARG A 51 18.75 5.31 -9.25
C ARG A 51 20.10 4.58 -9.44
N PHE A 52 20.45 3.67 -8.52
CA PHE A 52 21.66 2.85 -8.61
C PHE A 52 21.46 1.56 -9.41
N PHE A 53 20.23 1.29 -9.85
CA PHE A 53 19.85 0.11 -10.63
C PHE A 53 19.50 0.46 -12.06
N GLY A 54 19.49 -0.53 -12.93
CA GLY A 54 19.14 -0.35 -14.34
C GLY A 54 17.67 -0.02 -14.58
N PRO A 55 17.32 0.61 -15.70
CA PRO A 55 15.93 0.86 -16.05
C PRO A 55 15.10 -0.44 -16.08
N GLY A 56 13.96 -0.45 -15.37
CA GLY A 56 13.08 -1.62 -15.28
C GLY A 56 13.59 -2.76 -14.40
N GLU A 57 14.69 -2.57 -13.68
CA GLU A 57 15.23 -3.55 -12.75
C GLU A 57 14.37 -3.61 -11.48
N TYR A 58 14.24 -4.81 -10.93
CA TYR A 58 13.62 -5.08 -9.65
C TYR A 58 14.69 -5.69 -8.71
N PRO A 59 15.22 -4.93 -7.73
CA PRO A 59 16.23 -5.44 -6.78
C PRO A 59 15.80 -6.73 -6.10
N TYR A 60 14.51 -6.92 -5.83
CA TYR A 60 13.96 -8.17 -5.29
C TYR A 60 14.20 -9.39 -6.17
N LYS A 61 14.32 -9.21 -7.49
CA LYS A 61 14.55 -10.30 -8.46
C LYS A 61 16.04 -10.50 -8.79
N THR A 62 16.84 -9.48 -8.56
CA THR A 62 18.26 -9.46 -8.94
C THR A 62 19.16 -9.43 -7.73
N TYR A 63 19.26 -8.31 -7.05
CA TYR A 63 20.24 -8.06 -6.00
C TYR A 63 19.89 -8.75 -4.67
N VAL A 64 18.70 -8.55 -4.14
CA VAL A 64 18.28 -9.13 -2.84
C VAL A 64 18.19 -10.64 -2.88
N LYS A 65 17.94 -11.21 -4.06
CA LYS A 65 17.91 -12.67 -4.25
C LYS A 65 19.21 -13.36 -3.85
N THR A 66 20.33 -12.64 -3.89
CA THR A 66 21.68 -13.16 -3.64
C THR A 66 22.45 -12.49 -2.52
N HIS A 67 21.87 -11.46 -1.89
CA HIS A 67 22.50 -10.69 -0.83
C HIS A 67 21.55 -10.49 0.34
N VAL A 68 22.07 -10.64 1.54
CA VAL A 68 21.41 -10.20 2.77
C VAL A 68 21.64 -8.70 2.88
N LEU A 69 20.61 -7.93 3.23
CA LEU A 69 20.67 -6.47 3.30
C LEU A 69 20.34 -5.97 4.70
N GLU A 70 21.04 -4.91 5.10
CA GLU A 70 20.56 -4.08 6.18
C GLU A 70 19.25 -3.38 5.76
N SER A 71 18.31 -3.34 6.67
CA SER A 71 16.98 -2.75 6.44
C SER A 71 16.44 -2.13 7.73
N ALA A 72 15.29 -1.50 7.66
CA ALA A 72 14.54 -1.06 8.84
C ALA A 72 14.28 -2.23 9.82
N ALA A 73 14.01 -3.44 9.30
CA ALA A 73 13.81 -4.62 10.13
C ALA A 73 15.08 -4.99 10.90
N THR A 74 16.25 -5.10 10.22
CA THR A 74 17.53 -5.41 10.92
C THR A 74 17.91 -4.34 11.92
N ALA A 75 17.67 -3.07 11.62
CA ALA A 75 17.95 -1.97 12.52
C ALA A 75 17.10 -2.06 13.80
N LEU A 76 15.80 -2.30 13.66
CA LEU A 76 14.88 -2.38 14.79
C LEU A 76 15.02 -3.68 15.59
N THR A 77 15.25 -4.82 14.94
CA THR A 77 15.53 -6.09 15.65
C THR A 77 16.82 -5.99 16.47
N SER A 78 17.84 -5.24 16.01
CA SER A 78 19.04 -4.97 16.81
C SER A 78 18.77 -4.18 18.11
N LEU A 79 17.63 -3.48 18.16
CA LEU A 79 17.12 -2.77 19.33
C LEU A 79 16.14 -3.59 20.18
N GLY A 80 15.87 -4.84 19.79
CA GLY A 80 14.98 -5.75 20.51
C GLY A 80 13.52 -5.75 20.04
N TYR A 81 13.22 -5.12 18.90
CA TYR A 81 11.90 -5.23 18.29
C TYR A 81 11.68 -6.60 17.63
N GLY A 82 10.44 -7.10 17.63
CA GLY A 82 10.01 -8.10 16.67
C GLY A 82 9.77 -7.45 15.30
N ALA A 83 10.08 -8.15 14.22
CA ALA A 83 9.89 -7.61 12.87
C ALA A 83 9.00 -8.54 12.03
N GLU A 84 7.81 -8.07 11.71
CA GLU A 84 6.78 -8.82 10.97
C GLU A 84 6.47 -8.14 9.64
N ALA A 85 6.33 -8.94 8.58
CA ALA A 85 5.87 -8.47 7.29
C ALA A 85 4.55 -9.14 6.90
N LEU A 86 3.61 -8.38 6.34
CA LEU A 86 2.31 -8.89 5.91
C LEU A 86 1.97 -8.45 4.48
N HIS A 87 1.30 -9.34 3.74
CA HIS A 87 0.73 -8.99 2.44
C HIS A 87 -0.47 -9.88 2.12
N ASN A 88 -1.63 -9.29 1.88
CA ASN A 88 -2.86 -10.02 1.53
C ASN A 88 -2.88 -10.50 0.07
N ASN A 89 -1.71 -10.80 -0.51
CA ASN A 89 -1.52 -11.42 -1.81
C ASN A 89 -0.53 -12.57 -1.72
N GLY A 90 -0.32 -13.30 -2.83
CA GLY A 90 0.52 -14.51 -2.89
C GLY A 90 1.96 -14.29 -2.44
N GLY A 91 2.43 -15.12 -1.51
CA GLY A 91 3.73 -14.99 -0.87
C GLY A 91 4.94 -15.12 -1.81
N ASN A 92 4.76 -15.78 -2.96
CA ASN A 92 5.81 -15.92 -3.97
C ASN A 92 5.92 -14.73 -4.94
N PHE A 93 4.94 -13.82 -4.93
CA PHE A 93 5.00 -12.65 -5.80
C PHE A 93 6.17 -11.74 -5.42
N TYR A 94 7.02 -11.39 -6.37
CA TYR A 94 8.34 -10.75 -6.16
C TYR A 94 9.31 -11.54 -5.26
N SER A 95 9.06 -12.82 -5.01
CA SER A 95 9.85 -13.66 -4.08
C SER A 95 9.88 -13.10 -2.64
N ARG A 96 8.81 -12.43 -2.20
CA ARG A 96 8.76 -11.70 -0.93
C ARG A 96 9.11 -12.56 0.28
N ALA A 97 8.70 -13.83 0.32
CA ALA A 97 9.06 -14.71 1.44
C ALA A 97 10.58 -14.78 1.66
N LYS A 98 11.35 -14.94 0.57
CA LYS A 98 12.82 -14.93 0.66
C LYS A 98 13.36 -13.52 0.93
N VAL A 99 12.81 -12.52 0.24
CA VAL A 99 13.28 -11.13 0.32
C VAL A 99 13.15 -10.58 1.73
N PHE A 100 12.01 -10.74 2.37
CA PHE A 100 11.81 -10.26 3.73
C PHE A 100 12.68 -11.00 4.74
N ASN A 101 12.88 -12.33 4.56
CA ASN A 101 13.84 -13.06 5.36
C ASN A 101 15.28 -12.50 5.19
N ASP A 102 15.72 -12.22 3.96
CA ASP A 102 17.04 -11.67 3.67
C ASP A 102 17.20 -10.20 4.11
N MET A 103 16.09 -9.51 4.38
CA MET A 103 16.01 -8.17 4.95
C MET A 103 15.84 -8.16 6.48
N GLY A 104 15.87 -9.32 7.14
CA GLY A 104 15.86 -9.44 8.59
C GLY A 104 14.51 -9.37 9.27
N PHE A 105 13.42 -9.62 8.55
CA PHE A 105 12.12 -9.86 9.16
C PHE A 105 12.10 -11.26 9.81
N ASP A 106 11.51 -11.36 10.99
CA ASP A 106 11.36 -12.62 11.72
C ASP A 106 10.32 -13.52 11.07
N HIS A 107 9.20 -12.93 10.62
CA HIS A 107 8.12 -13.64 9.94
C HIS A 107 7.57 -12.86 8.75
N TYR A 108 6.95 -13.61 7.82
CA TYR A 108 6.19 -13.07 6.72
C TYR A 108 4.86 -13.81 6.56
N THR A 109 3.76 -13.10 6.76
CA THR A 109 2.40 -13.61 6.61
C THR A 109 1.82 -13.16 5.27
N SER A 110 1.65 -14.10 4.35
CA SER A 110 0.99 -13.89 3.05
C SER A 110 -0.46 -14.39 3.08
N LYS A 111 -1.21 -14.12 2.01
CA LYS A 111 -2.63 -14.51 1.91
C LYS A 111 -2.90 -16.01 2.16
N GLU A 112 -1.92 -16.86 1.89
CA GLU A 112 -2.02 -18.30 2.11
C GLU A 112 -2.17 -18.66 3.59
N PHE A 113 -1.78 -17.75 4.48
CA PHE A 113 -1.88 -17.89 5.94
C PHE A 113 -2.98 -17.01 6.55
N MET A 114 -3.72 -16.26 5.73
CA MET A 114 -4.82 -15.40 6.16
C MET A 114 -6.17 -16.08 5.87
N ASN A 115 -7.16 -15.88 6.73
CA ASN A 115 -8.51 -16.33 6.49
C ASN A 115 -9.28 -15.36 5.59
N ILE A 116 -9.03 -15.43 4.28
CA ILE A 116 -9.64 -14.54 3.29
C ILE A 116 -11.13 -14.86 3.14
N LEU A 117 -11.99 -13.96 3.61
CA LEU A 117 -13.45 -14.09 3.55
C LEU A 117 -14.07 -13.36 2.39
N LYS A 118 -13.41 -12.30 1.91
CA LYS A 118 -13.93 -11.43 0.84
C LYS A 118 -12.87 -11.15 -0.19
N THR A 119 -13.30 -10.98 -1.41
CA THR A 119 -12.47 -10.52 -2.52
C THR A 119 -13.19 -9.44 -3.32
N THR A 120 -12.41 -8.59 -3.97
CA THR A 120 -12.93 -7.66 -4.98
C THR A 120 -13.51 -8.44 -6.16
N PRO A 121 -14.32 -7.83 -7.03
CA PRO A 121 -14.80 -8.47 -8.27
C PRO A 121 -13.67 -8.99 -9.17
N LYS A 122 -12.44 -8.45 -9.04
CA LYS A 122 -11.26 -8.91 -9.77
C LYS A 122 -10.45 -9.98 -9.02
N GLY A 123 -10.95 -10.42 -7.86
CA GLY A 123 -10.36 -11.54 -7.09
C GLY A 123 -9.21 -11.15 -6.15
N TRP A 124 -8.94 -9.85 -5.95
CA TRP A 124 -8.01 -9.39 -4.91
C TRP A 124 -8.66 -9.54 -3.53
N ALA A 125 -7.89 -9.94 -2.53
CA ALA A 125 -8.37 -9.93 -1.15
C ALA A 125 -8.68 -8.49 -0.71
N THR A 126 -9.77 -8.31 0.03
CA THR A 126 -10.08 -7.01 0.64
C THR A 126 -9.11 -6.70 1.77
N ASP A 127 -8.84 -5.40 2.01
CA ASP A 127 -7.80 -4.98 2.96
C ASP A 127 -8.25 -5.08 4.42
N ASP A 128 -9.55 -5.22 4.70
CA ASP A 128 -10.08 -5.40 6.06
C ASP A 128 -9.50 -6.63 6.78
N ILE A 129 -9.07 -7.66 6.03
CA ILE A 129 -8.39 -8.84 6.59
C ILE A 129 -7.04 -8.49 7.24
N LEU A 130 -6.41 -7.40 6.84
CA LEU A 130 -5.11 -7.00 7.37
C LEU A 130 -5.22 -6.56 8.83
N VAL A 131 -6.34 -5.97 9.27
CA VAL A 131 -6.49 -5.50 10.65
C VAL A 131 -6.25 -6.61 11.67
N PRO A 132 -7.01 -7.73 11.67
CA PRO A 132 -6.77 -8.80 12.64
C PRO A 132 -5.37 -9.41 12.51
N ASN A 133 -4.83 -9.53 11.30
CA ASN A 133 -3.49 -10.10 11.09
C ASN A 133 -2.38 -9.17 11.60
N ILE A 134 -2.53 -7.84 11.47
CA ILE A 134 -1.61 -6.87 12.07
C ILE A 134 -1.66 -6.95 13.60
N MET A 135 -2.87 -6.99 14.18
CA MET A 135 -3.02 -7.12 15.62
C MET A 135 -2.41 -8.42 16.15
N GLU A 136 -2.62 -9.54 15.47
CA GLU A 136 -2.02 -10.83 15.81
C GLU A 136 -0.48 -10.75 15.73
N SER A 137 0.07 -10.11 14.70
CA SER A 137 1.52 -9.90 14.55
C SER A 137 2.12 -9.11 15.71
N MET A 138 1.42 -8.08 16.19
CA MET A 138 1.83 -7.27 17.35
C MET A 138 1.73 -8.04 18.69
N ASP A 139 1.10 -9.19 18.72
CA ASP A 139 1.00 -10.06 19.90
C ASP A 139 2.02 -11.21 19.89
N THR A 140 2.84 -11.33 18.83
CA THR A 140 3.82 -12.42 18.69
C THR A 140 5.05 -12.24 19.58
N THR A 141 5.37 -11.03 19.98
CA THR A 141 6.48 -10.71 20.88
C THR A 141 5.99 -10.09 22.18
N ALA A 142 6.81 -10.20 23.24
CA ALA A 142 6.55 -9.51 24.52
C ALA A 142 7.14 -8.08 24.54
N GLY A 143 7.76 -7.66 23.45
CA GLY A 143 8.46 -6.41 23.32
C GLY A 143 7.74 -5.42 22.39
N GLN A 144 8.52 -4.57 21.76
CA GLN A 144 8.04 -3.64 20.76
C GLN A 144 8.06 -4.32 19.38
N ASP A 145 7.14 -3.92 18.51
CA ASP A 145 6.97 -4.54 17.20
C ASP A 145 7.20 -3.55 16.08
N PHE A 146 7.79 -4.02 15.00
CA PHE A 146 7.86 -3.38 13.70
C PHE A 146 7.04 -4.21 12.71
N VAL A 147 5.91 -3.67 12.28
CA VAL A 147 5.01 -4.36 11.35
C VAL A 147 5.01 -3.62 10.01
N PHE A 148 5.48 -4.29 8.96
CA PHE A 148 5.46 -3.79 7.60
C PHE A 148 4.37 -4.47 6.79
N THR A 149 3.38 -3.70 6.33
CA THR A 149 2.20 -4.25 5.65
C THR A 149 2.05 -3.69 4.25
N VAL A 150 1.78 -4.57 3.28
CA VAL A 150 1.46 -4.21 1.89
C VAL A 150 0.03 -4.64 1.60
N SER A 151 -0.83 -3.69 1.24
CA SER A 151 -2.22 -3.95 0.83
C SER A 151 -2.32 -4.26 -0.67
N VAL A 152 -3.40 -4.94 -1.10
CA VAL A 152 -3.57 -5.33 -2.50
C VAL A 152 -4.89 -4.88 -3.12
N GLN A 153 -5.86 -4.45 -2.33
CA GLN A 153 -7.23 -4.22 -2.82
C GLN A 153 -7.30 -3.21 -3.97
N GLY A 154 -6.54 -2.13 -3.90
CA GLY A 154 -6.43 -1.12 -4.97
C GLY A 154 -5.57 -1.51 -6.17
N HIS A 155 -5.08 -2.77 -6.24
CA HIS A 155 -4.19 -3.23 -7.30
C HIS A 155 -4.86 -3.25 -8.67
N GLY A 156 -4.06 -3.03 -9.71
CA GLY A 156 -4.48 -2.98 -11.12
C GLY A 156 -5.19 -4.21 -11.65
N ASP A 157 -5.55 -4.13 -12.87
CA ASP A 157 -6.56 -4.80 -13.66
C ASP A 157 -7.94 -4.12 -13.48
N TYR A 158 -7.96 -2.84 -13.86
CA TYR A 158 -9.18 -2.02 -13.75
C TYR A 158 -10.10 -2.30 -14.94
N PRO A 159 -11.32 -2.86 -14.70
CA PRO A 159 -12.22 -3.26 -15.78
C PRO A 159 -12.78 -2.05 -16.52
N THR A 160 -12.85 -2.15 -17.85
CA THR A 160 -13.51 -1.16 -18.70
C THR A 160 -15.03 -1.37 -18.81
N GLU A 161 -15.51 -2.52 -18.34
CA GLU A 161 -16.93 -2.82 -18.26
C GLU A 161 -17.48 -2.46 -16.87
N PRO A 162 -18.78 -2.14 -16.74
CA PRO A 162 -19.42 -1.94 -15.45
C PRO A 162 -19.32 -3.20 -14.61
N THR A 163 -18.53 -3.18 -13.55
CA THR A 163 -18.23 -4.36 -12.71
C THR A 163 -18.83 -4.23 -11.31
N LEU A 164 -19.00 -3.01 -10.82
CA LEU A 164 -19.64 -2.74 -9.54
C LEU A 164 -21.16 -2.60 -9.74
N GLU A 165 -21.95 -3.39 -9.01
CA GLU A 165 -23.42 -3.30 -9.09
C GLU A 165 -23.95 -1.98 -8.55
N ASN A 166 -23.42 -1.52 -7.42
CA ASN A 166 -23.82 -0.28 -6.74
C ASN A 166 -22.59 0.47 -6.22
N PRO A 167 -21.80 1.13 -7.08
CA PRO A 167 -20.66 1.89 -6.63
C PRO A 167 -21.08 3.04 -5.71
N GLU A 168 -20.46 3.13 -4.53
CA GLU A 168 -20.73 4.21 -3.57
C GLU A 168 -20.27 5.55 -4.13
N ILE A 169 -19.11 5.57 -4.78
CA ILE A 169 -18.54 6.77 -5.37
C ILE A 169 -18.73 6.75 -6.89
N LYS A 170 -19.41 7.76 -7.42
CA LYS A 170 -19.55 7.96 -8.86
C LYS A 170 -18.44 8.86 -9.38
N VAL A 171 -17.92 8.52 -10.58
CA VAL A 171 -16.86 9.26 -11.24
C VAL A 171 -17.40 10.04 -12.44
N THR A 172 -17.01 11.30 -12.54
CA THR A 172 -17.32 12.19 -13.67
C THR A 172 -16.06 12.91 -14.16
N GLY A 173 -16.14 13.58 -15.32
CA GLY A 173 -15.00 14.25 -15.95
C GLY A 173 -14.20 13.33 -16.87
N VAL A 174 -14.67 12.11 -17.13
CA VAL A 174 -14.09 11.14 -18.06
C VAL A 174 -15.11 10.87 -19.16
N GLU A 175 -14.81 11.27 -20.39
CA GLU A 175 -15.76 11.15 -21.54
C GLU A 175 -15.87 9.70 -22.02
N ASP A 176 -14.75 9.00 -22.14
CA ASP A 176 -14.72 7.59 -22.53
C ASP A 176 -15.33 6.71 -21.44
N GLU A 177 -16.36 5.93 -21.82
CA GLU A 177 -17.11 5.11 -20.89
C GLU A 177 -16.26 4.00 -20.26
N GLY A 178 -15.42 3.33 -21.03
CA GLY A 178 -14.56 2.28 -20.53
C GLY A 178 -13.53 2.82 -19.52
N LYS A 179 -12.91 3.97 -19.83
CA LYS A 179 -12.02 4.63 -18.90
C LYS A 179 -12.74 5.10 -17.65
N ARG A 180 -13.97 5.62 -17.79
CA ARG A 180 -14.78 6.03 -16.63
C ARG A 180 -15.06 4.84 -15.73
N ASN A 181 -15.45 3.69 -16.28
CA ASN A 181 -15.66 2.47 -15.50
C ASN A 181 -14.41 2.02 -14.77
N ALA A 182 -13.24 2.07 -15.41
CA ALA A 182 -11.96 1.73 -14.79
C ALA A 182 -11.60 2.69 -13.63
N TRP A 183 -11.84 3.99 -13.79
CA TRP A 183 -11.68 4.97 -12.73
C TRP A 183 -12.67 4.77 -11.59
N GLU A 184 -13.94 4.52 -11.90
CA GLU A 184 -14.99 4.29 -10.89
C GLU A 184 -14.69 3.04 -10.07
N TYR A 185 -14.26 1.95 -10.73
CA TYR A 185 -13.80 0.75 -10.05
C TYR A 185 -12.63 1.06 -9.09
N TYR A 186 -11.54 1.65 -9.59
CA TYR A 186 -10.37 2.00 -8.78
C TYR A 186 -10.72 2.88 -7.58
N VAL A 187 -11.53 3.91 -7.80
CA VAL A 187 -11.89 4.87 -6.74
C VAL A 187 -12.72 4.19 -5.64
N ASN A 188 -13.59 3.26 -5.97
CA ASN A 188 -14.35 2.52 -4.97
C ASN A 188 -13.49 1.52 -4.21
N GLU A 189 -12.51 0.86 -4.84
CA GLU A 189 -11.55 0.01 -4.12
C GLU A 189 -10.65 0.84 -3.18
N VAL A 190 -10.25 2.04 -3.58
CA VAL A 190 -9.54 2.98 -2.70
C VAL A 190 -10.43 3.48 -1.56
N HIS A 191 -11.73 3.64 -1.79
CA HIS A 191 -12.68 3.98 -0.73
C HIS A 191 -12.80 2.86 0.32
N GLU A 192 -12.86 1.61 -0.10
CA GLU A 192 -12.82 0.47 0.81
C GLU A 192 -11.49 0.40 1.58
N MET A 193 -10.35 0.66 0.93
CA MET A 193 -9.06 0.78 1.60
C MET A 193 -9.06 1.92 2.63
N ASP A 194 -9.72 3.04 2.36
CA ASP A 194 -9.86 4.14 3.33
C ASP A 194 -10.68 3.74 4.58
N LYS A 195 -11.68 2.85 4.41
CA LYS A 195 -12.40 2.24 5.55
C LYS A 195 -11.47 1.33 6.38
N PHE A 196 -10.61 0.54 5.71
CA PHE A 196 -9.57 -0.24 6.39
C PHE A 196 -8.62 0.65 7.21
N VAL A 197 -8.20 1.80 6.68
CA VAL A 197 -7.35 2.76 7.42
C VAL A 197 -8.02 3.18 8.73
N ALA A 198 -9.30 3.52 8.70
CA ALA A 198 -10.04 3.89 9.91
C ALA A 198 -10.10 2.74 10.93
N GLN A 199 -10.40 1.52 10.45
CA GLN A 199 -10.46 0.32 11.31
C GLN A 199 -9.09 0.01 11.93
N LEU A 200 -8.00 0.18 11.19
CA LEU A 200 -6.65 -0.05 11.70
C LEU A 200 -6.29 0.96 12.79
N ILE A 201 -6.56 2.24 12.58
CA ILE A 201 -6.31 3.28 13.61
C ILE A 201 -7.11 2.98 14.86
N GLU A 202 -8.41 2.67 14.75
CA GLU A 202 -9.26 2.31 15.88
C GLU A 202 -8.70 1.09 16.65
N ALA A 203 -8.24 0.06 15.93
CA ALA A 203 -7.67 -1.14 16.54
C ALA A 203 -6.34 -0.85 17.27
N VAL A 204 -5.48 0.00 16.69
CA VAL A 204 -4.21 0.40 17.31
C VAL A 204 -4.46 1.28 18.55
N GLU A 205 -5.39 2.25 18.46
CA GLU A 205 -5.79 3.07 19.62
C GLU A 205 -6.35 2.21 20.78
N ALA A 206 -7.13 1.19 20.46
CA ALA A 206 -7.71 0.29 21.47
C ALA A 206 -6.65 -0.51 22.25
N ARG A 207 -5.44 -0.69 21.72
CA ARG A 207 -4.32 -1.33 22.46
C ARG A 207 -3.79 -0.45 23.59
N ASN A 208 -4.00 0.85 23.50
CA ASN A 208 -3.50 1.82 24.51
C ASN A 208 -1.97 1.70 24.72
N GLU A 209 -1.23 1.48 23.67
CA GLU A 209 0.24 1.39 23.61
C GLU A 209 0.79 2.53 22.76
N PRO A 210 1.97 3.10 23.11
CA PRO A 210 2.62 4.08 22.23
C PRO A 210 2.88 3.48 20.85
N SER A 211 2.26 4.04 19.84
CA SER A 211 2.29 3.51 18.48
C SER A 211 2.50 4.63 17.46
N VAL A 212 3.20 4.32 16.38
CA VAL A 212 3.33 5.18 15.20
C VAL A 212 2.90 4.38 13.98
N VAL A 213 1.95 4.92 13.21
CA VAL A 213 1.50 4.30 11.96
C VAL A 213 1.83 5.22 10.79
N VAL A 214 2.53 4.67 9.79
CA VAL A 214 2.87 5.39 8.57
C VAL A 214 2.11 4.80 7.40
N PHE A 215 1.22 5.60 6.80
CA PHE A 215 0.57 5.25 5.54
C PHE A 215 1.26 5.98 4.39
N TYR A 216 1.52 5.28 3.30
CA TYR A 216 2.03 5.89 2.07
C TYR A 216 1.54 5.15 0.83
N GLY A 217 1.42 5.87 -0.29
CA GLY A 217 1.17 5.25 -1.58
C GLY A 217 2.49 4.82 -2.23
N ASP A 218 2.53 3.63 -2.79
CA ASP A 218 3.73 3.06 -3.42
C ASP A 218 3.95 3.55 -4.86
N HIS A 219 2.87 3.80 -5.60
CA HIS A 219 2.87 4.38 -6.96
C HIS A 219 1.47 4.84 -7.37
N LEU A 220 1.38 5.61 -8.44
CA LEU A 220 0.10 5.95 -9.09
C LEU A 220 -0.49 4.73 -9.81
N PRO A 221 -1.83 4.66 -9.98
CA PRO A 221 -2.50 3.57 -10.69
C PRO A 221 -2.18 3.53 -12.19
N THR A 222 -2.32 2.35 -12.81
CA THR A 222 -2.16 2.13 -14.25
C THR A 222 -3.42 2.57 -15.02
N LEU A 223 -3.79 3.85 -14.92
CA LEU A 223 -4.99 4.42 -15.55
C LEU A 223 -4.66 5.46 -16.64
N GLY A 224 -3.44 5.38 -17.18
CA GLY A 224 -3.01 6.20 -18.31
C GLY A 224 -2.77 7.67 -17.97
N LEU A 225 -2.45 7.97 -16.71
CA LEU A 225 -2.12 9.33 -16.29
C LEU A 225 -0.81 9.80 -16.93
N GLU A 226 -0.83 11.04 -17.40
CA GLU A 226 0.35 11.77 -17.83
C GLU A 226 0.66 12.90 -16.82
N ALA A 227 1.90 13.39 -16.83
CA ALA A 227 2.29 14.49 -15.92
C ALA A 227 1.41 15.74 -16.08
N LYS A 228 0.92 16.02 -17.29
CA LYS A 228 0.02 17.14 -17.56
C LYS A 228 -1.33 17.05 -16.85
N ASP A 229 -1.78 15.84 -16.51
CA ASP A 229 -3.07 15.59 -15.86
C ASP A 229 -3.04 15.91 -14.36
N LEU A 230 -1.85 15.98 -13.78
CA LEU A 230 -1.65 16.19 -12.36
C LEU A 230 -1.39 17.67 -12.02
N LYS A 231 -1.87 18.11 -10.88
CA LYS A 231 -1.54 19.46 -10.36
C LYS A 231 -0.04 19.62 -10.11
N SER A 232 0.61 18.60 -9.57
CA SER A 232 2.05 18.57 -9.32
C SER A 232 2.90 18.53 -10.59
N LYS A 233 2.30 18.15 -11.74
CA LYS A 233 3.00 17.90 -13.03
C LYS A 233 4.11 16.85 -12.90
N TYR A 234 4.02 15.97 -11.92
CA TYR A 234 5.03 14.97 -11.63
C TYR A 234 4.41 13.60 -11.26
N LEU A 235 4.74 12.56 -12.04
CA LEU A 235 4.13 11.23 -11.90
C LEU A 235 4.69 10.39 -10.72
N TYR A 236 5.90 10.71 -10.27
CA TYR A 236 6.59 9.95 -9.22
C TYR A 236 6.35 10.52 -7.82
N ASN A 237 5.15 11.04 -7.59
CA ASN A 237 4.69 11.49 -6.29
C ASN A 237 3.43 10.75 -5.88
N THR A 238 3.45 10.28 -4.64
CA THR A 238 2.28 9.86 -3.88
C THR A 238 2.15 10.72 -2.62
N ASN A 239 1.41 10.26 -1.64
CA ASN A 239 1.27 10.95 -0.37
C ASN A 239 1.69 10.03 0.77
N TYR A 240 2.09 10.63 1.88
CA TYR A 240 2.25 9.93 3.15
C TYR A 240 1.55 10.66 4.28
N VAL A 241 1.23 9.94 5.33
CA VAL A 241 0.79 10.46 6.62
C VAL A 241 1.40 9.63 7.74
N ILE A 242 1.81 10.30 8.82
CA ILE A 242 2.36 9.69 10.03
C ILE A 242 1.37 10.01 11.15
N TRP A 243 0.68 8.98 11.62
CA TRP A 243 -0.17 9.04 12.80
C TRP A 243 0.61 8.59 14.03
N ASP A 244 0.49 9.31 15.17
CA ASP A 244 1.17 9.07 16.44
C ASP A 244 0.29 9.46 17.65
#